data_d7ddcc162e457ff5d4e52f7fded8b092
#
_entry.id   d7ddcc162e457ff5d4e52f7fded8b092
#
_cell.length_a   1.000
_cell.length_b   1.000
_cell.length_c   1.000
_cell.angle_alpha   90.00
_cell.angle_beta   90.00
_cell.angle_gamma   90.00
#
_symmetry.space_group_name_H-M   'P 1'
#
loop_
_entity.id
_entity.type
_entity.pdbx_description
1 polymer ?
#
loop_
_entity_poly.entity_id
_entity_poly.type
_entity_poly.pdbx_seq_one_letter_code
_entity_poly.pdbx_strand_id
1 'polypeptide(L)'
;IVTEEFVGCGMPNENKKVAAVDWSKSTTADGLQDIEDTVVAASAEGVTIKYVVMRKDRFALLKKQKAVIEKVKGWINQKEKLTISKKVINEYLAAQENTEGVQIVLVSPSVRIEDASHKRTTVNPWESANICFLEDLQCGDIQHGPIAAEHSVEYKKKATTLKKDFVFISKWSELEPFKEWTKAEANAIPVINDPDAMYIMKTDGQAWTEGEDTEKTDEEGY
;
A
#
# COMPACT_ATOMS: atom_id res chain seq x y z
N ILE A 1 -9.52 -7.78 -19.62
CA ILE A 1 -10.34 -8.34 -18.53
C ILE A 1 -9.47 -8.21 -17.29
N VAL A 2 -9.81 -7.27 -16.44
CA VAL A 2 -9.18 -7.15 -15.12
C VAL A 2 -9.99 -8.06 -14.22
N THR A 3 -9.44 -9.23 -13.91
CA THR A 3 -9.96 -10.04 -12.81
C THR A 3 -9.38 -9.42 -11.53
N GLU A 4 -10.23 -8.91 -10.68
CA GLU A 4 -9.87 -8.53 -9.32
C GLU A 4 -9.68 -9.82 -8.52
N GLU A 5 -8.44 -10.32 -8.50
CA GLU A 5 -8.06 -11.32 -7.51
C GLU A 5 -7.50 -10.58 -6.30
N PHE A 6 -8.19 -10.67 -5.20
CA PHE A 6 -7.68 -10.27 -3.90
C PHE A 6 -6.66 -11.31 -3.46
N VAL A 7 -5.40 -10.94 -3.48
CA VAL A 7 -4.34 -11.75 -2.85
C VAL A 7 -4.22 -11.23 -1.42
N GLY A 8 -4.66 -12.02 -0.44
CA GLY A 8 -4.41 -11.75 0.97
C GLY A 8 -2.90 -11.72 1.21
N CYS A 9 -2.40 -10.70 1.92
CA CYS A 9 -0.97 -10.59 2.22
C CYS A 9 -0.51 -11.47 3.39
N GLY A 10 -1.43 -12.25 4.00
CA GLY A 10 -1.12 -13.11 5.15
C GLY A 10 -0.82 -12.35 6.46
N MET A 11 -1.18 -11.07 6.54
CA MET A 11 -0.95 -10.25 7.74
C MET A 11 -1.78 -10.78 8.92
N PRO A 12 -1.19 -10.95 10.12
CA PRO A 12 -1.89 -11.36 11.32
C PRO A 12 -3.03 -10.39 11.70
N ASN A 13 -4.12 -10.91 12.26
CA ASN A 13 -5.25 -10.08 12.66
C ASN A 13 -4.90 -9.10 13.80
N GLU A 14 -3.98 -9.47 14.68
CA GLU A 14 -3.44 -8.62 15.73
C GLU A 14 -2.69 -7.39 15.21
N ASN A 15 -2.17 -7.45 13.99
CA ASN A 15 -1.49 -6.33 13.34
C ASN A 15 -2.46 -5.35 12.67
N LYS A 16 -3.75 -5.69 12.64
CA LYS A 16 -4.82 -4.86 12.11
C LYS A 16 -5.41 -4.00 13.21
N LYS A 17 -4.99 -2.77 13.30
CA LYS A 17 -5.44 -1.80 14.31
C LYS A 17 -6.60 -0.95 13.78
N VAL A 18 -7.30 -0.33 14.74
CA VAL A 18 -8.36 0.64 14.46
C VAL A 18 -8.09 1.87 15.30
N ALA A 19 -8.21 3.06 14.72
CA ALA A 19 -8.06 4.30 15.47
C ALA A 19 -9.15 4.42 16.55
N ALA A 20 -8.79 4.95 17.71
CA ALA A 20 -9.70 5.09 18.84
C ALA A 20 -10.92 5.99 18.49
N VAL A 21 -10.70 6.99 17.65
CA VAL A 21 -11.73 7.89 17.16
C VAL A 21 -11.49 8.17 15.68
N ASP A 22 -12.56 8.22 14.88
CA ASP A 22 -12.47 8.61 13.47
C ASP A 22 -11.70 9.94 13.30
N TRP A 23 -10.66 9.92 12.50
CA TRP A 23 -9.78 11.06 12.27
C TRP A 23 -10.46 12.24 11.59
N SER A 24 -11.64 12.05 11.02
CA SER A 24 -12.46 13.14 10.49
C SER A 24 -13.02 14.04 11.61
N LYS A 25 -13.13 13.51 12.84
CA LYS A 25 -13.61 14.23 14.01
C LYS A 25 -12.49 15.07 14.64
N SER A 26 -12.16 16.19 14.01
CA SER A 26 -11.02 17.03 14.35
C SER A 26 -10.97 17.56 15.80
N THR A 27 -12.08 17.55 16.52
CA THR A 27 -12.16 18.02 17.92
C THR A 27 -11.81 16.96 18.95
N THR A 28 -12.04 15.69 18.65
CA THR A 28 -11.92 14.58 19.60
C THR A 28 -10.87 13.54 19.20
N ALA A 29 -10.49 13.48 17.92
CA ALA A 29 -9.48 12.55 17.44
C ALA A 29 -8.06 13.00 17.84
N ASP A 30 -7.20 12.05 18.15
CA ASP A 30 -5.77 12.22 18.41
C ASP A 30 -4.95 11.20 17.62
N GLY A 31 -4.76 11.46 16.34
CA GLY A 31 -4.06 10.53 15.47
C GLY A 31 -2.56 10.39 15.77
N LEU A 32 -1.94 11.32 16.51
CA LEU A 32 -0.56 11.12 16.98
C LEU A 32 -0.51 10.08 18.10
N GLN A 33 -1.52 10.05 18.99
CA GLN A 33 -1.63 9.01 20.01
C GLN A 33 -1.88 7.65 19.37
N ASP A 34 -2.80 7.56 18.39
CA ASP A 34 -3.06 6.30 17.67
C ASP A 34 -1.79 5.75 17.00
N ILE A 35 -0.94 6.63 16.43
CA ILE A 35 0.35 6.26 15.85
C ILE A 35 1.30 5.76 16.93
N GLU A 36 1.45 6.49 18.02
CA GLU A 36 2.32 6.14 19.14
C GLU A 36 1.91 4.78 19.74
N ASP A 37 0.64 4.57 20.03
CA ASP A 37 0.11 3.32 20.59
C ASP A 37 0.40 2.11 19.66
N THR A 38 0.29 2.32 18.34
CA THR A 38 0.61 1.27 17.37
C THR A 38 2.10 0.96 17.34
N VAL A 39 2.96 1.99 17.38
CA VAL A 39 4.43 1.80 17.41
C VAL A 39 4.86 1.09 18.69
N VAL A 40 4.28 1.44 19.83
CA VAL A 40 4.55 0.78 21.12
C VAL A 40 4.09 -0.69 21.07
N ALA A 41 2.90 -0.96 20.53
CA ALA A 41 2.41 -2.32 20.37
C ALA A 41 3.33 -3.16 19.45
N ALA A 42 3.78 -2.61 18.33
CA ALA A 42 4.72 -3.29 17.44
C ALA A 42 6.08 -3.56 18.13
N SER A 43 6.58 -2.59 18.90
CA SER A 43 7.83 -2.74 19.65
C SER A 43 7.73 -3.84 20.71
N ALA A 44 6.57 -4.03 21.33
CA ALA A 44 6.34 -5.12 22.29
C ALA A 44 6.43 -6.51 21.63
N GLU A 45 6.07 -6.61 20.35
CA GLU A 45 6.21 -7.84 19.54
C GLU A 45 7.60 -7.96 18.88
N GLY A 46 8.51 -7.04 19.17
CA GLY A 46 9.88 -7.05 18.63
C GLY A 46 10.03 -6.43 17.24
N VAL A 47 9.00 -5.75 16.73
CA VAL A 47 9.01 -5.09 15.42
C VAL A 47 9.34 -3.60 15.58
N THR A 48 10.36 -3.12 14.84
CA THR A 48 10.77 -1.71 14.87
C THR A 48 10.17 -0.95 13.70
N ILE A 49 9.10 -0.21 13.96
CA ILE A 49 8.48 0.64 12.92
C ILE A 49 9.34 1.88 12.67
N LYS A 50 9.65 2.14 11.39
CA LYS A 50 10.38 3.33 10.93
C LYS A 50 9.54 4.24 10.04
N TYR A 51 8.53 3.69 9.37
CA TYR A 51 7.73 4.44 8.40
C TYR A 51 6.25 4.27 8.67
N VAL A 52 5.53 5.40 8.67
CA VAL A 52 4.07 5.45 8.67
C VAL A 52 3.62 5.98 7.31
N VAL A 53 3.11 5.10 6.47
CA VAL A 53 2.72 5.41 5.10
C VAL A 53 1.25 5.74 5.05
N MET A 54 0.89 6.91 4.55
CA MET A 54 -0.51 7.35 4.44
C MET A 54 -0.75 8.20 3.20
N ARG A 55 -2.01 8.31 2.81
CA ARG A 55 -2.41 9.22 1.72
C ARG A 55 -2.39 10.68 2.20
N LYS A 56 -2.18 11.60 1.24
CA LYS A 56 -2.17 13.06 1.51
C LYS A 56 -3.48 13.57 2.09
N ASP A 57 -4.62 13.01 1.69
CA ASP A 57 -5.94 13.37 2.23
C ASP A 57 -6.07 12.98 3.71
N ARG A 58 -5.56 11.80 4.09
CA ARG A 58 -5.56 11.35 5.48
C ARG A 58 -4.64 12.22 6.35
N PHE A 59 -3.47 12.54 5.84
CA PHE A 59 -2.58 13.51 6.51
C PHE A 59 -3.23 14.89 6.67
N ALA A 60 -4.07 15.32 5.72
CA ALA A 60 -4.80 16.57 5.82
C ALA A 60 -5.83 16.56 6.98
N LEU A 61 -6.38 15.39 7.32
CA LEU A 61 -7.24 15.24 8.51
C LEU A 61 -6.39 15.26 9.79
N LEU A 62 -5.31 14.50 9.84
CA LEU A 62 -4.38 14.45 10.99
C LEU A 62 -3.96 15.86 11.45
N LYS A 63 -3.46 16.68 10.53
CA LYS A 63 -2.98 18.03 10.86
C LYS A 63 -4.05 19.02 11.29
N LYS A 64 -5.36 18.70 11.11
CA LYS A 64 -6.49 19.52 11.55
C LYS A 64 -6.99 19.17 12.94
N GLN A 65 -6.56 18.05 13.49
CA GLN A 65 -7.00 17.60 14.80
C GLN A 65 -6.49 18.53 15.89
N LYS A 66 -7.40 18.88 16.81
CA LYS A 66 -7.10 19.80 17.90
C LYS A 66 -5.99 19.27 18.81
N ALA A 67 -6.04 18.00 19.18
CA ALA A 67 -5.04 17.36 19.99
C ALA A 67 -3.64 17.39 19.35
N VAL A 68 -3.55 17.11 18.05
CA VAL A 68 -2.29 17.18 17.27
C VAL A 68 -1.72 18.59 17.26
N ILE A 69 -2.59 19.59 17.04
CA ILE A 69 -2.19 21.00 17.04
C ILE A 69 -1.65 21.42 18.41
N GLU A 70 -2.30 21.02 19.48
CA GLU A 70 -1.92 21.35 20.86
C GLU A 70 -0.61 20.66 21.26
N LYS A 71 -0.44 19.37 20.97
CA LYS A 71 0.80 18.62 21.22
C LYS A 71 2.00 19.25 20.49
N VAL A 72 1.87 19.49 19.19
CA VAL A 72 2.95 20.06 18.36
C VAL A 72 3.28 21.50 18.79
N LYS A 73 2.28 22.34 19.09
CA LYS A 73 2.52 23.70 19.60
C LYS A 73 3.17 23.71 20.98
N GLY A 74 2.76 22.82 21.86
CA GLY A 74 3.37 22.67 23.18
C GLY A 74 4.85 22.30 23.10
N TRP A 75 5.17 21.36 22.20
CA TRP A 75 6.56 20.95 21.97
C TRP A 75 7.46 22.06 21.41
N ILE A 76 6.97 22.83 20.43
CA ILE A 76 7.74 23.94 19.82
C ILE A 76 7.80 25.17 20.73
N ASN A 77 6.96 25.22 21.79
CA ASN A 77 6.84 26.37 22.69
C ASN A 77 6.48 27.70 21.97
N GLN A 78 5.72 27.60 20.86
CA GLN A 78 5.27 28.73 20.06
C GLN A 78 3.82 29.09 20.32
N LYS A 79 3.59 30.37 20.65
CA LYS A 79 2.23 30.95 20.85
C LYS A 79 1.59 31.40 19.54
N GLU A 80 2.32 31.48 18.43
CA GLU A 80 1.85 32.02 17.16
C GLU A 80 1.25 30.98 16.22
N LYS A 81 0.68 31.43 15.10
CA LYS A 81 0.06 30.59 14.07
C LYS A 81 1.10 29.66 13.43
N LEU A 82 1.20 28.45 13.93
CA LEU A 82 2.05 27.42 13.37
C LEU A 82 1.33 26.72 12.22
N THR A 83 1.98 26.65 11.06
CA THR A 83 1.52 25.79 9.97
C THR A 83 2.10 24.39 10.16
N ILE A 84 1.24 23.44 10.52
CA ILE A 84 1.65 22.06 10.70
C ILE A 84 1.93 21.44 9.33
N SER A 85 3.21 21.18 9.07
CA SER A 85 3.70 20.48 7.88
C SER A 85 4.15 19.06 8.23
N LYS A 86 4.38 18.21 7.21
CA LYS A 86 4.95 16.88 7.41
C LYS A 86 6.30 16.94 8.16
N LYS A 87 7.13 17.91 7.82
CA LYS A 87 8.44 18.10 8.46
C LYS A 87 8.30 18.33 9.97
N VAL A 88 7.39 19.22 10.36
CA VAL A 88 7.16 19.55 11.78
C VAL A 88 6.64 18.34 12.57
N ILE A 89 5.74 17.54 11.97
CA ILE A 89 5.26 16.31 12.64
C ILE A 89 6.37 15.28 12.75
N ASN A 90 7.19 15.10 11.72
CA ASN A 90 8.32 14.16 11.79
C ASN A 90 9.36 14.59 12.82
N GLU A 91 9.63 15.88 12.96
CA GLU A 91 10.51 16.42 14.00
C GLU A 91 9.92 16.20 15.42
N TYR A 92 8.59 16.35 15.55
CA TYR A 92 7.88 16.05 16.80
C TYR A 92 8.00 14.56 17.15
N LEU A 93 7.71 13.65 16.21
CA LEU A 93 7.82 12.20 16.43
C LEU A 93 9.25 11.79 16.78
N ALA A 94 10.26 12.36 16.13
CA ALA A 94 11.66 12.08 16.41
C ALA A 94 12.11 12.56 17.80
N ALA A 95 11.41 13.51 18.41
CA ALA A 95 11.70 14.03 19.76
C ALA A 95 10.97 13.25 20.87
N GLN A 96 10.07 12.32 20.53
CA GLN A 96 9.37 11.48 21.51
C GLN A 96 10.10 10.15 21.66
N GLU A 97 10.25 9.66 22.90
CA GLU A 97 10.97 8.41 23.20
C GLU A 97 10.34 7.18 22.51
N ASN A 98 9.02 7.12 22.44
CA ASN A 98 8.30 5.97 21.88
C ASN A 98 8.28 5.92 20.34
N THR A 99 8.53 7.07 19.67
CA THR A 99 8.46 7.20 18.21
C THR A 99 9.75 7.71 17.60
N GLU A 100 10.86 7.58 18.32
CA GLU A 100 12.19 7.96 17.82
C GLU A 100 12.50 7.19 16.52
N GLY A 101 12.88 7.92 15.47
CA GLY A 101 13.18 7.34 14.16
C GLY A 101 11.98 7.12 13.26
N VAL A 102 10.75 7.26 13.75
CA VAL A 102 9.53 7.11 12.94
C VAL A 102 9.34 8.30 12.01
N GLN A 103 9.03 8.02 10.75
CA GLN A 103 8.79 9.03 9.73
C GLN A 103 7.47 8.81 8.99
N ILE A 104 6.69 9.88 8.82
CA ILE A 104 5.50 9.86 7.98
C ILE A 104 5.90 9.99 6.52
N VAL A 105 5.45 9.06 5.70
CA VAL A 105 5.62 9.05 4.25
C VAL A 105 4.26 9.27 3.57
N LEU A 106 4.18 10.28 2.69
CA LEU A 106 2.95 10.61 2.00
C LEU A 106 2.93 10.03 0.60
N VAL A 107 1.89 9.28 0.28
CA VAL A 107 1.67 8.68 -1.04
C VAL A 107 0.47 9.30 -1.75
N SER A 108 0.50 9.22 -3.07
CA SER A 108 -0.60 9.62 -3.95
C SER A 108 -0.78 8.52 -5.01
N PRO A 109 -1.46 7.41 -4.65
CA PRO A 109 -1.50 6.20 -5.47
C PRO A 109 -2.52 6.28 -6.63
N SER A 110 -2.93 7.47 -7.06
CA SER A 110 -3.90 7.63 -8.14
C SER A 110 -3.34 7.13 -9.47
N VAL A 111 -4.06 6.21 -10.11
CA VAL A 111 -3.75 5.65 -11.43
C VAL A 111 -4.86 6.05 -12.40
N ARG A 112 -4.48 6.49 -13.61
CA ARG A 112 -5.44 6.71 -14.70
C ARG A 112 -5.55 5.45 -15.54
N ILE A 113 -6.76 4.94 -15.66
CA ILE A 113 -7.10 3.80 -16.50
C ILE A 113 -7.90 4.32 -17.69
N GLU A 114 -7.54 3.90 -18.90
CA GLU A 114 -8.28 4.16 -20.11
C GLU A 114 -9.02 2.89 -20.54
N ASP A 115 -10.32 2.99 -20.72
CA ASP A 115 -11.15 1.89 -21.19
C ASP A 115 -11.09 1.75 -22.73
N ALA A 116 -11.71 0.70 -23.27
CA ALA A 116 -11.75 0.45 -24.70
C ALA A 116 -12.49 1.57 -25.52
N SER A 117 -13.22 2.45 -24.86
CA SER A 117 -13.89 3.62 -25.44
C SER A 117 -13.06 4.89 -25.36
N HIS A 118 -11.79 4.80 -24.97
CA HIS A 118 -10.86 5.91 -24.73
C HIS A 118 -11.29 6.86 -23.60
N LYS A 119 -12.22 6.44 -22.75
CA LYS A 119 -12.60 7.19 -21.57
C LYS A 119 -11.58 6.94 -20.46
N ARG A 120 -11.06 8.03 -19.89
CA ARG A 120 -10.08 7.99 -18.80
C ARG A 120 -10.80 8.11 -17.46
N THR A 121 -10.58 7.15 -16.58
CA THR A 121 -11.03 7.18 -15.20
C THR A 121 -9.82 7.17 -14.25
N THR A 122 -9.94 7.88 -13.14
CA THR A 122 -8.91 7.86 -12.09
C THR A 122 -9.35 6.88 -11.01
N VAL A 123 -8.53 5.88 -10.76
CA VAL A 123 -8.73 4.89 -9.70
C VAL A 123 -7.68 5.09 -8.61
N ASN A 124 -8.11 4.99 -7.37
CA ASN A 124 -7.22 4.99 -6.21
C ASN A 124 -7.21 3.57 -5.64
N PRO A 125 -6.19 2.77 -5.90
CA PRO A 125 -6.11 1.39 -5.41
C PRO A 125 -5.91 1.30 -3.89
N TRP A 126 -5.47 2.37 -3.25
CA TRP A 126 -5.27 2.44 -1.81
C TRP A 126 -6.47 3.10 -1.14
N GLU A 127 -7.12 2.41 -0.22
CA GLU A 127 -8.22 2.96 0.54
C GLU A 127 -7.76 4.13 1.42
N SER A 128 -8.51 5.24 1.37
CA SER A 128 -8.12 6.47 2.05
C SER A 128 -8.00 6.32 3.57
N ALA A 129 -8.87 5.50 4.18
CA ALA A 129 -8.90 5.29 5.62
C ALA A 129 -7.69 4.51 6.15
N ASN A 130 -7.02 3.74 5.30
CA ASN A 130 -5.94 2.85 5.73
C ASN A 130 -4.59 3.56 5.76
N ILE A 131 -3.84 3.35 6.84
CA ILE A 131 -2.44 3.72 6.97
C ILE A 131 -1.62 2.48 7.30
N CYS A 132 -0.39 2.42 6.78
CA CYS A 132 0.50 1.27 7.00
C CYS A 132 1.70 1.69 7.82
N PHE A 133 2.15 0.79 8.69
CA PHE A 133 3.33 0.92 9.51
C PHE A 133 4.34 -0.11 9.05
N LEU A 134 5.54 0.33 8.71
CA LEU A 134 6.56 -0.49 8.06
C LEU A 134 7.91 -0.30 8.75
N GLU A 135 8.68 -1.37 8.81
CA GLU A 135 10.08 -1.31 9.19
C GLU A 135 10.94 -0.73 8.06
N ASP A 136 10.67 -1.10 6.81
CA ASP A 136 11.34 -0.60 5.61
C ASP A 136 10.31 -0.25 4.53
N LEU A 137 10.64 0.71 3.66
CA LEU A 137 9.83 1.05 2.48
C LEU A 137 9.91 -0.03 1.39
N GLN A 138 10.97 -0.83 1.38
CA GLN A 138 11.06 -2.02 0.55
C GLN A 138 10.48 -3.22 1.29
N CYS A 139 9.17 -3.27 1.43
CA CYS A 139 8.46 -4.33 2.16
C CYS A 139 8.20 -5.59 1.33
N GLY A 140 8.59 -5.62 0.06
CA GLY A 140 8.37 -6.78 -0.80
C GLY A 140 9.07 -6.67 -2.15
N ASP A 141 8.95 -7.74 -2.91
CA ASP A 141 9.56 -7.90 -4.22
C ASP A 141 8.50 -8.31 -5.26
N ILE A 142 8.81 -8.07 -6.53
CA ILE A 142 8.01 -8.59 -7.64
C ILE A 142 8.66 -9.87 -8.13
N GLN A 143 8.02 -11.01 -7.89
CA GLN A 143 8.46 -12.29 -8.39
C GLN A 143 7.90 -12.52 -9.80
N HIS A 144 8.78 -12.97 -10.70
CA HIS A 144 8.43 -13.27 -12.07
C HIS A 144 8.36 -14.78 -12.30
N GLY A 145 7.26 -15.22 -12.88
CA GLY A 145 7.02 -16.62 -13.23
C GLY A 145 7.22 -16.89 -14.74
N PRO A 146 7.31 -18.16 -15.12
CA PRO A 146 7.38 -18.56 -16.52
C PRO A 146 6.05 -18.28 -17.24
N ILE A 147 6.13 -18.05 -18.54
CA ILE A 147 5.00 -17.82 -19.41
C ILE A 147 4.75 -19.10 -20.25
N ALA A 148 3.49 -19.54 -20.36
CA ALA A 148 3.15 -20.74 -21.11
C ALA A 148 3.65 -20.72 -22.56
N ALA A 149 3.58 -19.54 -23.22
CA ALA A 149 4.09 -19.37 -24.58
C ALA A 149 5.60 -19.58 -24.71
N GLU A 150 6.37 -19.34 -23.63
CA GLU A 150 7.82 -19.55 -23.58
C GLU A 150 8.19 -21.05 -23.68
N HIS A 151 7.32 -21.93 -23.20
CA HIS A 151 7.53 -23.39 -23.21
C HIS A 151 6.91 -24.07 -24.43
N SER A 152 6.04 -23.39 -25.20
CA SER A 152 5.36 -23.95 -26.35
C SER A 152 6.26 -23.99 -27.59
N VAL A 153 6.59 -25.21 -28.04
CA VAL A 153 7.36 -25.42 -29.28
C VAL A 153 6.59 -24.97 -30.50
N GLU A 154 5.27 -25.19 -30.52
CA GLU A 154 4.42 -24.78 -31.65
C GLU A 154 4.33 -23.27 -31.78
N TYR A 155 4.23 -22.56 -30.67
CA TYR A 155 4.20 -21.12 -30.66
C TYR A 155 5.51 -20.51 -31.21
N LYS A 156 6.66 -21.07 -30.80
CA LYS A 156 7.99 -20.65 -31.27
C LYS A 156 8.22 -20.89 -32.77
N LYS A 157 7.54 -21.86 -33.36
CA LYS A 157 7.60 -22.12 -34.81
C LYS A 157 6.81 -21.08 -35.62
N LYS A 158 5.74 -20.51 -35.04
CA LYS A 158 4.83 -19.56 -35.73
C LYS A 158 5.17 -18.10 -35.53
N ALA A 159 5.95 -17.77 -34.49
CA ALA A 159 6.30 -16.41 -34.15
C ALA A 159 7.81 -16.29 -33.91
N THR A 160 8.38 -15.14 -34.29
CA THR A 160 9.73 -14.77 -33.86
C THR A 160 9.68 -14.36 -32.41
N THR A 161 10.45 -15.02 -31.55
CA THR A 161 10.42 -14.82 -30.11
C THR A 161 11.73 -14.26 -29.60
N LEU A 162 11.63 -13.34 -28.63
CA LEU A 162 12.76 -12.78 -27.91
C LEU A 162 12.41 -12.75 -26.42
N LYS A 163 13.28 -13.28 -25.56
CA LYS A 163 13.19 -13.08 -24.11
C LYS A 163 14.18 -12.00 -23.71
N LYS A 164 13.67 -10.96 -23.07
CA LYS A 164 14.48 -9.90 -22.48
C LYS A 164 14.11 -9.81 -21.01
N ASP A 165 15.02 -10.19 -20.15
CA ASP A 165 14.83 -10.31 -18.70
C ASP A 165 13.61 -11.20 -18.38
N PHE A 166 12.54 -10.62 -17.84
CA PHE A 166 11.29 -11.32 -17.49
C PHE A 166 10.16 -11.08 -18.51
N VAL A 167 10.43 -10.37 -19.61
CA VAL A 167 9.44 -10.11 -20.66
C VAL A 167 9.68 -11.01 -21.85
N PHE A 168 8.63 -11.73 -22.25
CA PHE A 168 8.61 -12.53 -23.46
C PHE A 168 7.93 -11.75 -24.58
N ILE A 169 8.69 -11.47 -25.65
CA ILE A 169 8.24 -10.71 -26.80
C ILE A 169 8.08 -11.66 -27.98
N SER A 170 6.92 -11.64 -28.61
CA SER A 170 6.64 -12.42 -29.81
C SER A 170 6.16 -11.53 -30.94
N LYS A 171 6.62 -11.81 -32.17
CA LYS A 171 6.21 -11.15 -33.40
C LYS A 171 5.76 -12.19 -34.42
N TRP A 172 4.65 -11.93 -35.07
CA TRP A 172 4.18 -12.71 -36.19
C TRP A 172 3.46 -11.82 -37.20
N SER A 173 3.31 -12.32 -38.42
CA SER A 173 2.62 -11.61 -39.49
C SER A 173 1.48 -12.48 -40.06
N GLU A 174 0.42 -11.85 -40.46
CA GLU A 174 -0.68 -12.40 -41.24
C GLU A 174 -0.58 -11.87 -42.67
N LEU A 175 -0.84 -12.70 -43.66
CA LEU A 175 -0.60 -12.35 -45.09
C LEU A 175 -1.80 -11.66 -45.75
N GLU A 176 -3.03 -12.00 -45.34
CA GLU A 176 -4.25 -11.43 -45.95
C GLU A 176 -5.30 -11.04 -44.89
N PRO A 177 -5.54 -9.76 -44.66
CA PRO A 177 -4.70 -8.62 -45.08
C PRO A 177 -3.37 -8.59 -44.33
N PHE A 178 -2.32 -8.08 -44.95
CA PHE A 178 -1.01 -8.02 -44.31
C PHE A 178 -1.06 -7.22 -43.01
N LYS A 179 -0.72 -7.88 -41.91
CA LYS A 179 -0.64 -7.29 -40.57
C LYS A 179 0.56 -7.85 -39.83
N GLU A 180 1.24 -6.99 -39.13
CA GLU A 180 2.29 -7.38 -38.16
C GLU A 180 1.79 -7.21 -36.74
N TRP A 181 1.98 -8.24 -35.95
CA TRP A 181 1.62 -8.25 -34.54
C TRP A 181 2.87 -8.32 -33.67
N THR A 182 2.89 -7.52 -32.63
CA THR A 182 3.90 -7.63 -31.58
C THR A 182 3.17 -7.77 -30.26
N LYS A 183 3.49 -8.83 -29.50
CA LYS A 183 2.94 -9.10 -28.19
C LYS A 183 4.08 -9.16 -27.19
N ALA A 184 3.92 -8.47 -26.06
CA ALA A 184 4.80 -8.58 -24.92
C ALA A 184 4.01 -9.16 -23.73
N GLU A 185 4.54 -10.16 -23.09
CA GLU A 185 3.92 -10.87 -21.96
C GLU A 185 4.91 -10.96 -20.81
N ALA A 186 4.42 -10.80 -19.60
CA ALA A 186 5.14 -11.05 -18.37
C ALA A 186 4.17 -11.60 -17.33
N ASN A 187 4.60 -12.60 -16.58
CA ASN A 187 3.91 -13.05 -15.37
C ASN A 187 4.66 -12.50 -14.18
N ALA A 188 3.96 -11.76 -13.34
CA ALA A 188 4.55 -11.18 -12.15
C ALA A 188 3.52 -11.20 -11.00
N ILE A 189 4.00 -11.50 -9.81
CA ILE A 189 3.22 -11.43 -8.58
C ILE A 189 3.98 -10.59 -7.55
N PRO A 190 3.33 -9.61 -6.90
CA PRO A 190 3.93 -8.94 -5.76
C PRO A 190 3.94 -9.91 -4.57
N VAL A 191 5.08 -9.99 -3.89
CA VAL A 191 5.27 -10.82 -2.69
C VAL A 191 5.75 -9.92 -1.58
N ILE A 192 5.07 -9.96 -0.43
CA ILE A 192 5.49 -9.28 0.78
C ILE A 192 6.48 -10.18 1.50
N ASN A 193 7.64 -9.64 1.88
CA ASN A 193 8.73 -10.43 2.45
C ASN A 193 8.43 -10.86 3.89
N ASP A 194 7.84 -9.96 4.67
CA ASP A 194 7.53 -10.20 6.08
C ASP A 194 6.19 -9.54 6.45
N PRO A 195 5.08 -10.25 6.27
CA PRO A 195 3.77 -9.72 6.64
C PRO A 195 3.57 -9.58 8.15
N ASP A 196 4.32 -10.33 8.97
CA ASP A 196 4.24 -10.28 10.44
C ASP A 196 4.86 -9.00 11.00
N ALA A 197 5.83 -8.42 10.29
CA ALA A 197 6.46 -7.15 10.64
C ALA A 197 5.71 -5.90 10.14
N MET A 198 4.53 -6.08 9.55
CA MET A 198 3.71 -4.99 9.05
C MET A 198 2.46 -4.78 9.89
N TYR A 199 2.10 -3.52 10.10
CA TYR A 199 0.85 -3.15 10.76
C TYR A 199 0.02 -2.26 9.85
N ILE A 200 -1.29 -2.39 9.95
CA ILE A 200 -2.25 -1.54 9.24
C ILE A 200 -3.28 -0.99 10.21
N MET A 201 -3.68 0.26 10.02
CA MET A 201 -4.71 0.88 10.86
C MET A 201 -5.80 1.50 9.99
N LYS A 202 -7.07 1.20 10.34
CA LYS A 202 -8.23 1.96 9.85
C LYS A 202 -8.42 3.21 10.71
N THR A 203 -8.44 4.35 10.06
CA THR A 203 -8.52 5.67 10.73
C THR A 203 -9.92 6.28 10.70
N ASP A 204 -10.91 5.53 10.24
CA ASP A 204 -12.34 5.90 10.23
C ASP A 204 -13.10 5.36 11.45
N GLY A 205 -12.42 4.65 12.35
CA GLY A 205 -13.02 4.04 13.54
C GLY A 205 -13.91 2.83 13.22
N GLN A 206 -13.89 2.32 11.98
CA GLN A 206 -14.64 1.13 11.60
C GLN A 206 -13.82 -0.13 11.89
N ALA A 207 -14.46 -1.15 12.49
CA ALA A 207 -13.82 -2.43 12.69
C ALA A 207 -13.48 -3.09 11.33
N TRP A 208 -12.45 -3.93 11.32
CA TRP A 208 -12.16 -4.81 10.20
C TRP A 208 -13.32 -5.80 10.03
N THR A 209 -13.82 -5.97 8.81
CA THR A 209 -14.87 -6.95 8.53
C THR A 209 -14.25 -8.33 8.32
N GLU A 210 -14.86 -9.36 8.93
CA GLU A 210 -14.50 -10.75 8.63
C GLU A 210 -14.74 -11.01 7.15
N GLY A 211 -13.73 -11.41 6.41
CA GLY A 211 -13.79 -11.68 4.98
C GLY A 211 -12.86 -10.84 4.12
N GLU A 212 -12.26 -9.76 4.66
CA GLU A 212 -11.19 -9.05 3.95
C GLU A 212 -9.89 -9.88 3.89
N ASP A 213 -9.84 -11.04 4.55
CA ASP A 213 -8.66 -11.94 4.65
C ASP A 213 -8.98 -13.43 4.68
N THR A 214 -10.16 -13.86 4.30
CA THR A 214 -10.39 -15.32 4.20
C THR A 214 -9.57 -15.86 3.04
N GLU A 215 -8.44 -16.52 3.37
CA GLU A 215 -7.95 -17.62 2.55
C GLU A 215 -9.15 -18.49 2.21
N LYS A 216 -9.48 -18.62 0.94
CA LYS A 216 -10.23 -19.78 0.49
C LYS A 216 -9.31 -20.96 0.72
N THR A 217 -9.45 -21.61 1.85
CA THR A 217 -9.03 -22.99 2.00
C THR A 217 -9.81 -23.75 0.95
N ASP A 218 -9.14 -24.11 -0.14
CA ASP A 218 -9.63 -25.08 -1.10
C ASP A 218 -9.72 -26.44 -0.40
N GLU A 219 -10.82 -26.62 0.35
CA GLU A 219 -11.35 -27.95 0.66
C GLU A 219 -12.08 -28.44 -0.58
N GLU A 220 -11.40 -28.74 -1.66
CA GLU A 220 -11.87 -29.73 -2.61
C GLU A 220 -11.18 -31.07 -2.27
N GLY A 221 -11.94 -31.82 -1.49
CA GLY A 221 -11.73 -33.25 -1.31
C GLY A 221 -11.81 -33.98 -2.65
N TYR A 222 -10.99 -34.97 -2.75
CA TYR A 222 -10.99 -36.04 -3.74
C TYR A 222 -12.35 -36.71 -3.89
#